data_765a1266813b119b9ad0da9381400c7e
#
_entry.id   765a1266813b119b9ad0da9381400c7e
#
_cell.length_a   1.000
_cell.length_b   1.000
_cell.length_c   1.000
_cell.angle_alpha   90.00
_cell.angle_beta   90.00
_cell.angle_gamma   90.00
#
_symmetry.space_group_name_H-M   'P 1'
#
loop_
_entity.id
_entity.type
_entity.pdbx_description
1 polymer ?
#
loop_
_entity_poly.entity_id
_entity_poly.type
_entity_poly.pdbx_seq_one_letter_code
_entity_poly.pdbx_strand_id
1 'polypeptide(L)'
;MKIKYLGHSSFKLTESTGTTIVTDPYSPQVGFAMPEVSADAVTISHHHFDHDYAKAVGGNPQIIDKEASYDLPGVEINAFKSFHDNDGGKMRGENVIFKFRMDGLDVCHLGDLGEECSAELIERILPVDVLLIPVGGNYTIDAETAKEYVDRLMPEVVIPMHYRVKDLKVDIEKVDEFTDLFDSDAVEECDGSEIELSRRDLKGNTRIIVLRRA
;
A
#
# COMPACT_ATOMS: atom_id res chain seq x y z
N MET A 1 15.17 -3.22 -4.58
CA MET A 1 13.89 -2.84 -5.21
C MET A 1 13.65 -1.33 -5.13
N LYS A 2 12.79 -0.78 -6.00
CA LYS A 2 12.34 0.61 -5.90
C LYS A 2 10.85 0.66 -5.60
N ILE A 3 10.45 1.60 -4.77
CA ILE A 3 9.06 1.89 -4.43
C ILE A 3 8.78 3.33 -4.78
N LYS A 4 7.86 3.56 -5.72
CA LYS A 4 7.44 4.89 -6.14
C LYS A 4 5.97 5.11 -5.79
N TYR A 5 5.69 6.15 -5.01
CA TYR A 5 4.33 6.55 -4.66
C TYR A 5 3.71 7.35 -5.82
N LEU A 6 2.66 6.81 -6.42
CA LEU A 6 1.94 7.45 -7.52
C LEU A 6 0.83 8.36 -7.03
N GLY A 7 0.41 8.20 -5.77
CA GLY A 7 -0.66 8.93 -5.10
C GLY A 7 -1.80 8.02 -4.64
N HIS A 8 -2.61 8.49 -3.72
CA HIS A 8 -3.73 7.78 -3.09
C HIS A 8 -3.25 6.46 -2.46
N SER A 9 -3.62 5.29 -3.00
CA SER A 9 -3.11 3.98 -2.59
C SER A 9 -2.23 3.32 -3.67
N SER A 10 -1.84 4.09 -4.69
CA SER A 10 -1.13 3.54 -5.84
C SER A 10 0.38 3.68 -5.71
N PHE A 11 1.08 2.58 -5.93
CA PHE A 11 2.54 2.51 -5.97
C PHE A 11 3.01 1.82 -7.24
N LYS A 12 4.21 2.15 -7.70
CA LYS A 12 4.96 1.33 -8.64
C LYS A 12 6.10 0.66 -7.88
N LEU A 13 6.07 -0.67 -7.84
CA LEU A 13 7.13 -1.51 -7.30
C LEU A 13 8.00 -1.98 -8.47
N THR A 14 9.31 -1.85 -8.35
CA THR A 14 10.26 -2.28 -9.38
C THR A 14 11.29 -3.20 -8.76
N GLU A 15 11.32 -4.44 -9.22
CA GLU A 15 12.30 -5.46 -8.85
C GLU A 15 13.62 -5.21 -9.60
N SER A 16 14.75 -5.62 -9.04
CA SER A 16 16.10 -5.29 -9.54
C SER A 16 16.40 -5.79 -10.96
N THR A 17 15.75 -6.85 -11.43
CA THR A 17 15.91 -7.35 -12.81
C THR A 17 14.96 -6.68 -13.82
N GLY A 18 14.04 -5.83 -13.32
CA GLY A 18 13.20 -4.98 -14.16
C GLY A 18 11.71 -5.30 -14.12
N THR A 19 11.25 -6.35 -13.44
CA THR A 19 9.82 -6.64 -13.26
C THR A 19 9.14 -5.50 -12.50
N THR A 20 8.01 -5.03 -13.01
CA THR A 20 7.27 -3.88 -12.46
C THR A 20 5.83 -4.22 -12.15
N ILE A 21 5.35 -3.75 -11.00
CA ILE A 21 3.96 -3.89 -10.56
C ILE A 21 3.42 -2.51 -10.20
N VAL A 22 2.19 -2.22 -10.61
CA VAL A 22 1.44 -1.06 -10.12
C VAL A 22 0.30 -1.56 -9.24
N THR A 23 0.21 -1.02 -8.03
CA THR A 23 -0.87 -1.32 -7.08
C THR A 23 -1.98 -0.28 -7.24
N ASP A 24 -3.23 -0.73 -7.14
CA ASP A 24 -4.44 0.11 -7.00
C ASP A 24 -4.43 1.41 -7.84
N PRO A 25 -4.39 1.32 -9.18
CA PRO A 25 -4.40 2.50 -10.04
C PRO A 25 -5.74 3.23 -9.94
N TYR A 26 -5.70 4.55 -9.81
CA TYR A 26 -6.88 5.37 -9.53
C TYR A 26 -7.36 6.19 -10.74
N SER A 27 -8.68 6.43 -10.78
CA SER A 27 -9.33 7.31 -11.74
C SER A 27 -9.07 8.79 -11.42
N PRO A 28 -9.00 9.69 -12.43
CA PRO A 28 -8.91 11.13 -12.20
C PRO A 28 -10.07 11.73 -11.39
N GLN A 29 -11.12 10.98 -11.14
CA GLN A 29 -12.24 11.38 -10.29
C GLN A 29 -11.82 11.63 -8.84
N VAL A 30 -10.71 11.05 -8.38
CA VAL A 30 -10.13 11.33 -7.05
C VAL A 30 -9.69 12.79 -6.89
N GLY A 31 -9.58 13.55 -8.00
CA GLY A 31 -9.25 14.98 -7.99
C GLY A 31 -7.99 15.33 -8.79
N PHE A 32 -7.18 14.35 -9.14
CA PHE A 32 -5.96 14.50 -9.94
C PHE A 32 -5.73 13.27 -10.83
N ALA A 33 -5.01 13.46 -11.92
CA ALA A 33 -4.67 12.37 -12.82
C ALA A 33 -3.53 11.51 -12.26
N MET A 34 -3.57 10.23 -12.56
CA MET A 34 -2.45 9.33 -12.35
C MET A 34 -1.30 9.69 -13.30
N PRO A 35 -0.03 9.67 -12.85
CA PRO A 35 1.09 9.89 -13.76
C PRO A 35 1.17 8.78 -14.82
N GLU A 36 1.77 9.09 -15.97
CA GLU A 36 2.05 8.06 -16.99
C GLU A 36 2.97 6.98 -16.43
N VAL A 37 2.51 5.74 -16.49
CA VAL A 37 3.21 4.58 -15.97
C VAL A 37 2.91 3.34 -16.80
N SER A 38 3.87 2.43 -16.89
CA SER A 38 3.70 1.10 -17.44
C SER A 38 4.14 0.05 -16.43
N ALA A 39 3.56 -1.15 -16.51
CA ALA A 39 3.90 -2.26 -15.64
C ALA A 39 3.69 -3.61 -16.33
N ASP A 40 4.28 -4.67 -15.74
CA ASP A 40 4.07 -6.07 -16.15
C ASP A 40 2.82 -6.65 -15.48
N ALA A 41 2.48 -6.16 -14.28
CA ALA A 41 1.24 -6.49 -13.58
C ALA A 41 0.62 -5.29 -12.90
N VAL A 42 -0.70 -5.36 -12.70
CA VAL A 42 -1.50 -4.44 -11.87
C VAL A 42 -2.20 -5.28 -10.81
N THR A 43 -2.06 -4.92 -9.55
CA THR A 43 -2.86 -5.50 -8.46
C THR A 43 -4.01 -4.56 -8.10
N ILE A 44 -5.19 -5.12 -7.86
CA ILE A 44 -6.42 -4.39 -7.52
C ILE A 44 -6.97 -4.98 -6.22
N SER A 45 -6.94 -4.19 -5.15
CA SER A 45 -7.42 -4.63 -3.84
C SER A 45 -8.94 -4.78 -3.81
N HIS A 46 -9.66 -3.92 -4.52
CA HIS A 46 -11.11 -3.94 -4.66
C HIS A 46 -11.58 -3.05 -5.82
N HIS A 47 -12.84 -3.20 -6.22
CA HIS A 47 -13.38 -2.53 -7.41
C HIS A 47 -14.11 -1.21 -7.11
N HIS A 48 -13.39 -0.26 -6.49
CA HIS A 48 -13.84 1.13 -6.43
C HIS A 48 -13.06 1.98 -7.45
N PHE A 49 -13.66 3.11 -7.88
CA PHE A 49 -13.12 3.97 -8.95
C PHE A 49 -11.73 4.53 -8.68
N ASP A 50 -11.34 4.55 -7.41
CA ASP A 50 -10.07 5.04 -6.89
C ASP A 50 -9.01 3.94 -6.69
N HIS A 51 -9.32 2.67 -7.06
CA HIS A 51 -8.41 1.53 -6.93
C HIS A 51 -8.34 0.62 -8.17
N ASP A 52 -9.31 0.67 -9.09
CA ASP A 52 -9.40 -0.30 -10.20
C ASP A 52 -9.21 0.29 -11.61
N TYR A 53 -8.63 1.48 -11.71
CA TYR A 53 -8.47 2.16 -13.00
C TYR A 53 -7.26 1.63 -13.80
N ALA A 54 -7.18 0.31 -13.99
CA ALA A 54 -6.06 -0.37 -14.65
C ALA A 54 -5.76 0.16 -16.06
N LYS A 55 -6.75 0.74 -16.77
CA LYS A 55 -6.53 1.34 -18.10
C LYS A 55 -5.61 2.58 -18.11
N ALA A 56 -5.27 3.14 -16.93
CA ALA A 56 -4.27 4.19 -16.82
C ALA A 56 -2.84 3.64 -16.90
N VAL A 57 -2.67 2.32 -16.79
CA VAL A 57 -1.35 1.67 -16.78
C VAL A 57 -1.05 1.09 -18.16
N GLY A 58 0.02 1.57 -18.79
CA GLY A 58 0.51 1.04 -20.06
C GLY A 58 1.25 -0.30 -19.91
N GLY A 59 1.70 -0.88 -21.05
CA GLY A 59 2.48 -2.10 -21.05
C GLY A 59 1.67 -3.39 -21.18
N ASN A 60 0.33 -3.33 -21.23
CA ASN A 60 -0.55 -4.51 -21.26
C ASN A 60 -0.37 -5.42 -20.04
N PRO A 61 -0.48 -4.89 -18.80
CA PRO A 61 -0.20 -5.64 -17.59
C PRO A 61 -1.15 -6.82 -17.35
N GLN A 62 -0.64 -7.85 -16.70
CA GLN A 62 -1.50 -8.87 -16.08
C GLN A 62 -2.31 -8.24 -14.95
N ILE A 63 -3.64 -8.40 -14.97
CA ILE A 63 -4.50 -7.93 -13.89
C ILE A 63 -4.61 -9.02 -12.82
N ILE A 64 -4.35 -8.66 -11.58
CA ILE A 64 -4.38 -9.52 -10.40
C ILE A 64 -5.34 -8.89 -9.38
N ASP A 65 -6.55 -9.45 -9.28
CA ASP A 65 -7.66 -8.94 -8.48
C ASP A 65 -8.33 -10.02 -7.61
N LYS A 66 -7.68 -11.18 -7.44
CA LYS A 66 -8.27 -12.32 -6.72
C LYS A 66 -7.29 -12.91 -5.72
N GLU A 67 -7.88 -13.51 -4.67
CA GLU A 67 -7.15 -14.32 -3.71
C GLU A 67 -6.52 -15.53 -4.39
N ALA A 68 -5.21 -15.53 -4.51
CA ALA A 68 -4.37 -16.63 -5.03
C ALA A 68 -2.88 -16.30 -4.82
N SER A 69 -2.02 -17.25 -5.19
CA SER A 69 -0.60 -17.01 -5.35
C SER A 69 -0.28 -16.85 -6.84
N TYR A 70 0.60 -15.90 -7.16
CA TYR A 70 1.03 -15.60 -8.52
C TYR A 70 2.54 -15.46 -8.55
N ASP A 71 3.15 -15.83 -9.65
CA ASP A 71 4.58 -15.72 -9.89
C ASP A 71 4.85 -14.87 -11.13
N LEU A 72 5.71 -13.87 -10.94
CA LEU A 72 6.32 -13.09 -12.01
C LEU A 72 7.84 -13.24 -11.95
N PRO A 73 8.59 -12.94 -13.00
CA PRO A 73 10.04 -13.01 -12.93
C PRO A 73 10.62 -12.20 -11.76
N GLY A 74 11.21 -12.89 -10.77
CA GLY A 74 11.79 -12.27 -9.57
C GLY A 74 10.79 -11.81 -8.50
N VAL A 75 9.49 -12.05 -8.67
CA VAL A 75 8.46 -11.64 -7.70
C VAL A 75 7.46 -12.76 -7.45
N GLU A 76 7.30 -13.13 -6.18
CA GLU A 76 6.20 -13.96 -5.69
C GLU A 76 5.12 -13.05 -5.12
N ILE A 77 3.85 -13.25 -5.48
CA ILE A 77 2.71 -12.48 -4.98
C ILE A 77 1.76 -13.43 -4.27
N ASN A 78 1.47 -13.16 -3.01
CA ASN A 78 0.42 -13.84 -2.26
C ASN A 78 -0.70 -12.85 -1.97
N ALA A 79 -1.87 -13.11 -2.54
CA ALA A 79 -3.06 -12.29 -2.37
C ALA A 79 -4.07 -13.02 -1.49
N PHE A 80 -4.60 -12.37 -0.49
CA PHE A 80 -5.59 -12.96 0.39
C PHE A 80 -6.67 -11.97 0.80
N LYS A 81 -7.86 -12.50 1.02
CA LYS A 81 -9.06 -11.75 1.35
C LYS A 81 -8.97 -11.09 2.71
N SER A 82 -9.44 -9.86 2.78
CA SER A 82 -9.79 -9.09 3.96
C SER A 82 -11.07 -8.28 3.66
N PHE A 83 -11.46 -7.35 4.52
CA PHE A 83 -12.66 -6.55 4.32
C PHE A 83 -12.38 -5.05 4.38
N HIS A 84 -13.17 -4.31 3.60
CA HIS A 84 -13.11 -2.86 3.51
C HIS A 84 -13.95 -2.17 4.61
N ASP A 85 -14.41 -2.93 5.59
CA ASP A 85 -15.13 -2.45 6.77
C ASP A 85 -14.96 -3.43 7.93
N ASN A 86 -15.34 -2.99 9.13
CA ASN A 86 -15.25 -3.79 10.35
C ASN A 86 -16.53 -4.63 10.64
N ASP A 87 -17.36 -4.88 9.63
CA ASP A 87 -18.56 -5.73 9.72
C ASP A 87 -18.55 -6.88 8.68
N GLY A 88 -17.35 -7.37 8.35
CA GLY A 88 -17.17 -8.49 7.42
C GLY A 88 -17.57 -8.17 5.98
N GLY A 89 -17.35 -6.96 5.54
CA GLY A 89 -17.61 -6.51 4.18
C GLY A 89 -19.06 -6.14 3.87
N LYS A 90 -19.92 -6.05 4.89
CA LYS A 90 -21.36 -5.76 4.67
C LYS A 90 -21.62 -4.33 4.19
N MET A 91 -20.75 -3.38 4.53
CA MET A 91 -20.92 -1.97 4.18
C MET A 91 -20.19 -1.59 2.90
N ARG A 92 -18.92 -2.02 2.76
CA ARG A 92 -18.02 -1.59 1.68
C ARG A 92 -17.45 -2.74 0.85
N GLY A 93 -17.73 -3.99 1.24
CA GLY A 93 -17.32 -5.18 0.50
C GLY A 93 -15.98 -5.76 0.92
N GLU A 94 -15.46 -6.59 0.04
CA GLU A 94 -14.19 -7.29 0.21
C GLU A 94 -13.02 -6.39 -0.16
N ASN A 95 -11.90 -6.64 0.47
CA ASN A 95 -10.59 -6.08 0.15
C ASN A 95 -9.59 -7.24 -0.01
N VAL A 96 -8.60 -7.08 -0.86
CA VAL A 96 -7.51 -8.04 -1.03
C VAL A 96 -6.21 -7.41 -0.55
N ILE A 97 -5.55 -8.06 0.39
CA ILE A 97 -4.20 -7.71 0.82
C ILE A 97 -3.20 -8.43 -0.10
N PHE A 98 -2.20 -7.70 -0.58
CA PHE A 98 -1.15 -8.23 -1.43
C PHE A 98 0.19 -8.25 -0.71
N LYS A 99 0.81 -9.42 -0.64
CA LYS A 99 2.20 -9.59 -0.20
C LYS A 99 3.08 -9.88 -1.41
N PHE A 100 4.12 -9.08 -1.56
CA PHE A 100 5.11 -9.21 -2.62
C PHE A 100 6.44 -9.63 -2.00
N ARG A 101 6.98 -10.77 -2.43
CA ARG A 101 8.35 -11.14 -2.13
C ARG A 101 9.23 -10.82 -3.32
N MET A 102 10.08 -9.81 -3.17
CA MET A 102 10.92 -9.30 -4.24
C MET A 102 12.25 -8.73 -3.69
N ASP A 103 13.36 -8.99 -4.37
CA ASP A 103 14.72 -8.59 -3.93
C ASP A 103 15.07 -9.01 -2.49
N GLY A 104 14.48 -10.13 -2.02
CA GLY A 104 14.66 -10.63 -0.67
C GLY A 104 13.92 -9.83 0.42
N LEU A 105 13.01 -8.94 0.04
CA LEU A 105 12.13 -8.19 0.94
C LEU A 105 10.69 -8.70 0.85
N ASP A 106 10.00 -8.70 1.99
CA ASP A 106 8.56 -8.96 2.11
C ASP A 106 7.84 -7.62 2.20
N VAL A 107 7.15 -7.21 1.11
CA VAL A 107 6.37 -5.98 1.02
C VAL A 107 4.89 -6.32 1.13
N CYS A 108 4.13 -5.62 1.96
CA CYS A 108 2.70 -5.83 2.10
C CYS A 108 1.93 -4.55 1.79
N HIS A 109 0.96 -4.64 0.88
CA HIS A 109 0.01 -3.59 0.54
C HIS A 109 -1.36 -3.97 1.11
N LEU A 110 -1.87 -3.18 2.05
CA LEU A 110 -3.09 -3.51 2.77
C LEU A 110 -4.38 -3.14 2.00
N GLY A 111 -4.26 -2.47 0.83
CA GLY A 111 -5.43 -1.95 0.12
C GLY A 111 -6.21 -0.98 1.00
N ASP A 112 -7.53 -1.00 0.90
CA ASP A 112 -8.44 -0.23 1.75
C ASP A 112 -8.93 -1.06 2.93
N LEU A 113 -7.98 -1.61 3.69
CA LEU A 113 -8.28 -2.38 4.90
C LEU A 113 -9.17 -1.59 5.85
N GLY A 114 -10.30 -2.20 6.27
CA GLY A 114 -11.25 -1.63 7.22
C GLY A 114 -11.46 -2.48 8.47
N GLU A 115 -10.73 -3.60 8.62
CA GLU A 115 -10.85 -4.51 9.76
C GLU A 115 -9.97 -4.07 10.94
N GLU A 116 -10.46 -4.33 12.15
CA GLU A 116 -9.66 -4.22 13.38
C GLU A 116 -8.45 -5.16 13.35
N CYS A 117 -7.40 -4.77 14.08
CA CYS A 117 -6.15 -5.51 14.15
C CYS A 117 -6.29 -6.83 14.95
N SER A 118 -6.71 -7.90 14.30
CA SER A 118 -6.88 -9.22 14.88
C SER A 118 -5.59 -10.05 14.86
N ALA A 119 -5.46 -11.00 15.80
CA ALA A 119 -4.32 -11.92 15.80
C ALA A 119 -4.27 -12.78 14.53
N GLU A 120 -5.44 -13.22 14.02
CA GLU A 120 -5.54 -14.01 12.81
C GLU A 120 -5.02 -13.24 11.58
N LEU A 121 -5.41 -11.98 11.43
CA LEU A 121 -4.97 -11.16 10.29
C LEU A 121 -3.48 -10.84 10.38
N ILE A 122 -2.95 -10.58 11.58
CA ILE A 122 -1.52 -10.38 11.81
C ILE A 122 -0.71 -11.62 11.39
N GLU A 123 -1.14 -12.82 11.78
CA GLU A 123 -0.46 -14.08 11.39
C GLU A 123 -0.43 -14.27 9.86
N ARG A 124 -1.47 -13.85 9.15
CA ARG A 124 -1.55 -13.93 7.68
C ARG A 124 -0.66 -12.92 6.99
N ILE A 125 -0.48 -11.73 7.58
CA ILE A 125 0.38 -10.68 7.02
C ILE A 125 1.86 -11.01 7.25
N LEU A 126 2.23 -11.54 8.40
CA LEU A 126 3.64 -11.82 8.75
C LEU A 126 4.28 -12.88 7.80
N PRO A 127 5.62 -12.79 7.56
CA PRO A 127 6.49 -11.68 7.88
C PRO A 127 6.27 -10.47 6.95
N VAL A 128 6.66 -9.25 7.38
CA VAL A 128 6.63 -8.04 6.58
C VAL A 128 7.82 -7.15 6.91
N ASP A 129 8.58 -6.75 5.89
CA ASP A 129 9.69 -5.81 6.00
C ASP A 129 9.23 -4.38 5.69
N VAL A 130 8.37 -4.24 4.68
CA VAL A 130 7.83 -2.95 4.20
C VAL A 130 6.31 -3.01 4.19
N LEU A 131 5.66 -2.10 4.89
CA LEU A 131 4.21 -2.02 5.02
C LEU A 131 3.68 -0.77 4.31
N LEU A 132 2.80 -0.96 3.32
CA LEU A 132 2.04 0.09 2.66
C LEU A 132 0.64 0.08 3.27
N ILE A 133 0.31 1.10 4.08
CA ILE A 133 -0.84 1.09 4.99
C ILE A 133 -1.74 2.31 4.82
N PRO A 134 -3.08 2.14 4.68
CA PRO A 134 -4.02 3.26 4.69
C PRO A 134 -4.10 3.87 6.09
N VAL A 135 -4.13 5.21 6.16
CA VAL A 135 -4.13 5.95 7.44
C VAL A 135 -5.17 7.06 7.51
N GLY A 136 -5.94 7.28 6.44
CA GLY A 136 -6.86 8.43 6.35
C GLY A 136 -8.21 8.25 7.02
N GLY A 137 -8.50 7.09 7.59
CA GLY A 137 -9.78 6.82 8.24
C GLY A 137 -11.00 6.96 7.33
N ASN A 138 -12.18 7.15 7.91
CA ASN A 138 -13.50 7.31 7.28
C ASN A 138 -13.94 6.12 6.42
N TYR A 139 -13.15 5.71 5.46
CA TYR A 139 -13.41 4.54 4.59
C TYR A 139 -12.54 3.34 4.95
N THR A 140 -11.38 3.56 5.52
CA THR A 140 -10.39 2.55 5.90
C THR A 140 -10.17 2.57 7.42
N ILE A 141 -9.20 1.78 7.90
CA ILE A 141 -8.71 1.95 9.27
C ILE A 141 -8.26 3.39 9.51
N ASP A 142 -8.45 3.88 10.71
CA ASP A 142 -7.96 5.19 11.16
C ASP A 142 -6.48 5.16 11.59
N ALA A 143 -5.96 6.30 11.99
CA ALA A 143 -4.57 6.46 12.38
C ALA A 143 -4.17 5.58 13.58
N GLU A 144 -5.03 5.49 14.60
CA GLU A 144 -4.81 4.69 15.80
C GLU A 144 -4.80 3.19 15.47
N THR A 145 -5.76 2.73 14.70
CA THR A 145 -5.80 1.33 14.24
C THR A 145 -4.61 1.00 13.36
N ALA A 146 -4.22 1.93 12.46
CA ALA A 146 -3.01 1.77 11.65
C ALA A 146 -1.75 1.67 12.52
N LYS A 147 -1.65 2.47 13.58
CA LYS A 147 -0.56 2.39 14.57
C LYS A 147 -0.53 1.02 15.26
N GLU A 148 -1.70 0.48 15.64
CA GLU A 148 -1.79 -0.87 16.24
C GLU A 148 -1.25 -1.95 15.28
N TYR A 149 -1.58 -1.87 13.98
CA TYR A 149 -1.00 -2.77 12.96
C TYR A 149 0.52 -2.66 12.90
N VAL A 150 1.06 -1.44 12.90
CA VAL A 150 2.52 -1.21 12.90
C VAL A 150 3.17 -1.82 14.14
N ASP A 151 2.60 -1.60 15.33
CA ASP A 151 3.15 -2.11 16.59
C ASP A 151 3.16 -3.64 16.66
N ARG A 152 2.18 -4.30 16.05
CA ARG A 152 2.07 -5.76 16.07
C ARG A 152 2.82 -6.45 14.95
N LEU A 153 2.89 -5.84 13.78
CA LEU A 153 3.61 -6.37 12.62
C LEU A 153 5.11 -6.07 12.72
N MET A 154 5.49 -4.99 13.39
CA MET A 154 6.88 -4.51 13.54
C MET A 154 7.64 -4.45 12.21
N PRO A 155 7.10 -3.87 11.14
CA PRO A 155 7.83 -3.69 9.90
C PRO A 155 8.98 -2.72 10.10
N GLU A 156 10.07 -2.89 9.35
CA GLU A 156 11.19 -1.94 9.42
C GLU A 156 10.94 -0.64 8.63
N VAL A 157 10.07 -0.71 7.63
CA VAL A 157 9.65 0.46 6.85
C VAL A 157 8.13 0.50 6.76
N VAL A 158 7.55 1.63 7.07
CA VAL A 158 6.11 1.92 6.88
C VAL A 158 5.96 3.09 5.93
N ILE A 159 5.16 2.93 4.89
CA ILE A 159 4.81 4.00 3.96
C ILE A 159 3.29 4.21 4.07
N PRO A 160 2.85 5.32 4.67
CA PRO A 160 1.44 5.64 4.75
C PRO A 160 0.87 5.96 3.38
N MET A 161 -0.39 5.59 3.16
CA MET A 161 -1.15 5.85 1.95
C MET A 161 -2.60 6.19 2.29
N HIS A 162 -3.44 6.48 1.29
CA HIS A 162 -4.86 6.77 1.44
C HIS A 162 -5.13 7.84 2.50
N TYR A 163 -4.46 8.99 2.39
CA TYR A 163 -4.63 10.14 3.26
C TYR A 163 -4.85 11.41 2.43
N ARG A 164 -5.40 12.46 3.07
CA ARG A 164 -5.72 13.72 2.43
C ARG A 164 -4.48 14.44 1.91
N VAL A 165 -4.47 14.68 0.61
CA VAL A 165 -3.50 15.53 -0.07
C VAL A 165 -4.22 16.68 -0.79
N LYS A 166 -3.45 17.67 -1.23
CA LYS A 166 -4.01 18.77 -2.03
C LYS A 166 -4.76 18.23 -3.26
N ASP A 167 -5.92 18.82 -3.54
CA ASP A 167 -6.83 18.52 -4.66
C ASP A 167 -7.55 17.16 -4.57
N LEU A 168 -7.31 16.34 -3.55
CA LEU A 168 -8.05 15.10 -3.33
C LEU A 168 -9.51 15.41 -2.98
N LYS A 169 -10.44 14.70 -3.64
CA LYS A 169 -11.90 14.84 -3.44
C LYS A 169 -12.49 13.77 -2.53
N VAL A 170 -11.68 12.81 -2.12
CA VAL A 170 -12.09 11.80 -1.13
C VAL A 170 -11.97 12.44 0.25
N ASP A 171 -13.02 12.31 1.06
CA ASP A 171 -13.08 12.92 2.40
C ASP A 171 -12.43 12.00 3.42
N ILE A 172 -11.14 12.21 3.64
CA ILE A 172 -10.28 11.43 4.55
C ILE A 172 -9.35 12.35 5.31
N GLU A 173 -8.74 11.87 6.40
CA GLU A 173 -7.84 12.64 7.25
C GLU A 173 -6.44 12.79 6.63
N LYS A 174 -5.66 13.70 7.20
CA LYS A 174 -4.27 13.95 6.79
C LYS A 174 -3.33 12.89 7.35
N VAL A 175 -2.14 12.81 6.75
CA VAL A 175 -1.07 11.93 7.24
C VAL A 175 -0.56 12.33 8.63
N ASP A 176 -0.68 13.61 9.00
CA ASP A 176 -0.23 14.14 10.29
C ASP A 176 -0.90 13.39 11.46
N GLU A 177 -2.20 13.04 11.33
CA GLU A 177 -2.93 12.28 12.36
C GLU A 177 -2.25 10.93 12.67
N PHE A 178 -1.62 10.32 11.69
CA PHE A 178 -0.87 9.08 11.86
C PHE A 178 0.57 9.33 12.31
N THR A 179 1.28 10.26 11.69
CA THR A 179 2.70 10.50 11.99
C THR A 179 2.92 11.06 13.39
N ASP A 180 1.97 11.83 13.92
CA ASP A 180 2.01 12.38 15.27
C ASP A 180 1.92 11.31 16.39
N LEU A 181 1.55 10.06 16.03
CA LEU A 181 1.54 8.92 16.95
C LEU A 181 2.92 8.26 17.14
N PHE A 182 3.94 8.74 16.44
CA PHE A 182 5.32 8.22 16.51
C PHE A 182 6.30 9.27 17.01
N ASP A 183 7.42 8.80 17.53
CA ASP A 183 8.53 9.69 17.86
C ASP A 183 9.06 10.38 16.58
N SER A 184 9.36 11.66 16.66
CA SER A 184 9.74 12.45 15.49
C SER A 184 11.01 11.97 14.78
N ASP A 185 11.89 11.24 15.45
CA ASP A 185 13.08 10.63 14.86
C ASP A 185 12.79 9.32 14.11
N ALA A 186 11.61 8.74 14.30
CA ALA A 186 11.12 7.61 13.52
C ALA A 186 10.41 8.03 12.22
N VAL A 187 10.06 9.32 12.06
CA VAL A 187 9.32 9.85 10.90
C VAL A 187 10.27 10.57 9.95
N GLU A 188 10.29 10.17 8.71
CA GLU A 188 11.08 10.75 7.63
C GLU A 188 10.17 11.27 6.52
N GLU A 189 10.15 12.59 6.34
CA GLU A 189 9.48 13.22 5.19
C GLU A 189 10.44 13.29 4.00
N CYS A 190 10.14 12.57 2.92
CA CYS A 190 10.94 12.59 1.72
C CYS A 190 10.50 13.68 0.76
N ASP A 191 11.47 14.40 0.18
CA ASP A 191 11.21 15.38 -0.88
C ASP A 191 10.84 14.75 -2.22
N GLY A 192 11.11 13.46 -2.40
CA GLY A 192 10.84 12.67 -3.59
C GLY A 192 9.62 11.76 -3.48
N SER A 193 9.21 11.21 -4.63
CA SER A 193 8.15 10.22 -4.74
C SER A 193 8.64 8.78 -4.77
N GLU A 194 9.95 8.54 -4.74
CA GLU A 194 10.56 7.21 -4.91
C GLU A 194 11.67 7.00 -3.89
N ILE A 195 11.73 5.79 -3.34
CA ILE A 195 12.86 5.29 -2.55
C ILE A 195 13.40 3.99 -3.15
N GLU A 196 14.67 3.73 -2.92
CA GLU A 196 15.31 2.45 -3.21
C GLU A 196 15.65 1.75 -1.90
N LEU A 197 15.25 0.48 -1.77
CA LEU A 197 15.44 -0.34 -0.57
C LEU A 197 16.09 -1.66 -0.93
N SER A 198 16.95 -2.10 -0.05
CA SER A 198 17.55 -3.44 -0.05
C SER A 198 17.58 -4.00 1.38
N ARG A 199 17.84 -5.28 1.52
CA ARG A 199 18.00 -5.93 2.84
C ARG A 199 19.02 -5.22 3.75
N ARG A 200 19.99 -4.50 3.15
CA ARG A 200 21.06 -3.79 3.90
C ARG A 200 20.56 -2.48 4.52
N ASP A 201 19.44 -1.96 4.05
CA ASP A 201 18.85 -0.70 4.53
C ASP A 201 17.94 -0.93 5.73
N LEU A 202 17.64 -2.20 6.04
CA LEU A 202 16.88 -2.62 7.20
C LEU A 202 17.80 -2.60 8.44
N LYS A 203 17.37 -1.88 9.50
CA LYS A 203 18.20 -1.58 10.68
C LYS A 203 17.63 -2.16 11.98
N GLY A 204 16.52 -2.90 11.89
CA GLY A 204 15.83 -3.49 13.03
C GLY A 204 14.95 -2.52 13.82
N ASN A 205 14.73 -1.30 13.32
CA ASN A 205 13.82 -0.31 13.90
C ASN A 205 12.80 0.12 12.86
N THR A 206 11.54 0.29 13.26
CA THR A 206 10.49 0.83 12.40
C THR A 206 10.76 2.29 12.05
N ARG A 207 10.67 2.62 10.75
CA ARG A 207 10.74 3.99 10.21
C ARG A 207 9.48 4.26 9.40
N ILE A 208 8.89 5.41 9.61
CA ILE A 208 7.75 5.91 8.85
C ILE A 208 8.28 6.81 7.75
N ILE A 209 8.10 6.44 6.49
CA ILE A 209 8.61 7.20 5.34
C ILE A 209 7.43 7.81 4.59
N VAL A 210 7.26 9.12 4.69
CA VAL A 210 6.21 9.86 3.98
C VAL A 210 6.75 10.32 2.63
N LEU A 211 6.27 9.70 1.55
CA LEU A 211 6.66 10.03 0.18
C LEU A 211 5.74 11.11 -0.39
N ARG A 212 6.29 12.00 -1.22
CA ARG A 212 5.47 12.91 -2.02
C ARG A 212 4.84 12.17 -3.20
N ARG A 213 3.64 12.57 -3.58
CA ARG A 213 3.01 12.10 -4.81
C ARG A 213 3.86 12.46 -6.05
N ALA A 214 4.01 11.51 -6.99
CA ALA A 214 4.72 11.68 -8.26
C ALA A 214 4.01 12.65 -9.22
#